data_a977137b0436a42fcae580e3b589f288
#
_entry.id   a977137b0436a42fcae580e3b589f288
#
_cell.length_a   1.000
_cell.length_b   1.000
_cell.length_c   1.000
_cell.angle_alpha   90.00
_cell.angle_beta   90.00
_cell.angle_gamma   90.00
#
_symmetry.space_group_name_H-M   'P 1'
#
loop_
_entity.id
_entity.type
_entity.pdbx_description
1 polymer ?
#
loop_
_entity_poly.entity_id
_entity_poly.type
_entity_poly.pdbx_seq_one_letter_code
_entity_poly.pdbx_strand_id
1 'polypeptide(L)'
;MKNSILLLLSIMGFTIVHAQSPPPSLLATYANYLANASEENISETYWQYFSKEALTGIEVSSPTTKGQLLFKQLMRSTSSVYEVHFNDYGCLSVNGKDSNDEPITFNIEYEIDNSQALISHIDVQLHNSEKEFPTKATCPRDYMVF
;
A
#
# COMPACT_ATOMS: atom_id res chain seq x y z
N MET A 1 7.06 57.77 48.63
CA MET A 1 6.54 56.41 48.61
C MET A 1 6.39 56.01 47.10
N LYS A 2 7.30 55.19 46.58
CA LYS A 2 7.28 54.73 45.19
C LYS A 2 6.71 53.32 45.19
N ASN A 3 5.52 53.14 44.63
CA ASN A 3 4.93 51.83 44.41
C ASN A 3 5.43 51.27 43.06
N SER A 4 6.28 50.25 43.11
CA SER A 4 6.66 49.45 41.93
C SER A 4 5.64 48.33 41.75
N ILE A 5 4.88 48.41 40.64
CA ILE A 5 3.98 47.33 40.24
C ILE A 5 4.82 46.37 39.37
N LEU A 6 5.02 45.16 39.88
CA LEU A 6 5.70 44.04 39.16
C LEU A 6 4.66 43.36 38.27
N LEU A 7 4.76 43.55 36.98
CA LEU A 7 3.90 42.90 35.99
C LEU A 7 4.47 41.51 35.65
N LEU A 8 3.87 40.45 36.20
CA LEU A 8 4.19 39.06 35.85
C LEU A 8 3.55 38.72 34.49
N LEU A 9 4.37 38.70 33.44
CA LEU A 9 3.96 38.13 32.13
C LEU A 9 3.99 36.59 32.23
N SER A 10 2.82 35.97 32.33
CA SER A 10 2.63 34.53 32.19
C SER A 10 2.70 34.15 30.72
N ILE A 11 3.83 33.56 30.28
CA ILE A 11 3.98 33.00 28.94
C ILE A 11 3.28 31.64 28.91
N MET A 12 2.02 31.60 28.45
CA MET A 12 1.37 30.34 28.10
C MET A 12 2.03 29.75 26.88
N GLY A 13 2.89 28.74 27.07
CA GLY A 13 3.46 27.93 26.00
C GLY A 13 2.36 27.09 25.34
N PHE A 14 1.92 27.48 24.14
CA PHE A 14 1.09 26.62 23.31
C PHE A 14 1.96 25.46 22.81
N THR A 15 1.77 24.28 23.37
CA THR A 15 2.28 23.03 22.76
C THR A 15 1.41 22.71 21.55
N ILE A 16 1.94 22.94 20.36
CA ILE A 16 1.30 22.48 19.12
C ILE A 16 1.45 20.96 19.09
N VAL A 17 0.39 20.25 19.45
CA VAL A 17 0.28 18.81 19.21
C VAL A 17 0.10 18.65 17.72
N HIS A 18 1.15 18.20 17.02
CA HIS A 18 1.04 17.77 15.62
C HIS A 18 0.19 16.49 15.61
N ALA A 19 -1.07 16.62 15.27
CA ALA A 19 -1.92 15.48 14.95
C ALA A 19 -1.33 14.84 13.69
N GLN A 20 -0.71 13.66 13.83
CA GLN A 20 -0.32 12.85 12.68
C GLN A 20 -1.59 12.48 11.91
N SER A 21 -1.59 12.74 10.60
CA SER A 21 -2.66 12.27 9.74
C SER A 21 -2.77 10.75 9.87
N PRO A 22 -4.00 10.19 9.88
CA PRO A 22 -4.16 8.75 9.90
C PRO A 22 -3.45 8.12 8.69
N PRO A 23 -2.91 6.90 8.81
CA PRO A 23 -2.28 6.22 7.69
C PRO A 23 -3.29 6.05 6.55
N PRO A 24 -2.83 6.07 5.28
CA PRO A 24 -3.71 5.86 4.13
C PRO A 24 -4.30 4.45 4.18
N SER A 25 -5.58 4.29 3.86
CA SER A 25 -6.18 2.97 3.68
C SER A 25 -5.53 2.27 2.48
N LEU A 26 -4.94 1.09 2.71
CA LEU A 26 -4.31 0.29 1.66
C LEU A 26 -5.35 -0.23 0.67
N LEU A 27 -6.54 -0.58 1.17
CA LEU A 27 -7.66 -0.97 0.32
C LEU A 27 -8.09 0.17 -0.61
N ALA A 28 -8.15 1.42 -0.12
CA ALA A 28 -8.48 2.58 -0.97
C ALA A 28 -7.38 2.84 -2.01
N THR A 29 -6.10 2.69 -1.63
CA THR A 29 -4.95 2.79 -2.55
C THR A 29 -5.01 1.71 -3.63
N TYR A 30 -5.31 0.47 -3.25
CA TYR A 30 -5.50 -0.64 -4.20
C TYR A 30 -6.68 -0.40 -5.14
N ALA A 31 -7.81 0.07 -4.62
CA ALA A 31 -8.97 0.43 -5.43
C ALA A 31 -8.66 1.52 -6.45
N ASN A 32 -7.86 2.53 -6.08
CA ASN A 32 -7.37 3.55 -7.01
C ASN A 32 -6.51 2.95 -8.13
N TYR A 33 -5.58 2.05 -7.79
CA TYR A 33 -4.79 1.33 -8.79
C TYR A 33 -5.68 0.48 -9.72
N LEU A 34 -6.66 -0.26 -9.17
CA LEU A 34 -7.61 -1.06 -9.98
C LEU A 34 -8.38 -0.20 -10.99
N ALA A 35 -8.81 0.99 -10.58
CA ALA A 35 -9.64 1.87 -11.40
C ALA A 35 -8.84 2.60 -12.49
N ASN A 36 -7.58 2.97 -12.23
CA ASN A 36 -6.87 3.95 -13.06
C ASN A 36 -5.67 3.39 -13.82
N ALA A 37 -5.04 2.29 -13.38
CA ALA A 37 -3.94 1.67 -14.13
C ALA A 37 -4.49 0.87 -15.32
N SER A 38 -3.96 1.10 -16.52
CA SER A 38 -4.34 0.40 -17.74
C SER A 38 -3.13 0.13 -18.66
N GLU A 39 -3.30 -0.72 -19.66
CA GLU A 39 -2.24 -1.00 -20.64
C GLU A 39 -1.80 0.26 -21.41
N GLU A 40 -2.72 1.18 -21.63
CA GLU A 40 -2.46 2.42 -22.37
C GLU A 40 -1.64 3.41 -21.54
N ASN A 41 -1.81 3.42 -20.21
CA ASN A 41 -1.21 4.47 -19.39
C ASN A 41 -0.12 4.00 -18.42
N ILE A 42 -0.03 2.71 -18.10
CA ILE A 42 0.86 2.21 -17.04
C ILE A 42 2.33 2.60 -17.25
N SER A 43 2.79 2.66 -18.48
CA SER A 43 4.18 3.05 -18.80
C SER A 43 4.52 4.50 -18.42
N GLU A 44 3.50 5.35 -18.27
CA GLU A 44 3.66 6.76 -17.93
C GLU A 44 3.22 7.07 -16.49
N THR A 45 2.40 6.17 -15.88
CA THR A 45 1.79 6.41 -14.57
C THR A 45 2.25 5.45 -13.46
N TYR A 46 3.11 4.47 -13.76
CA TYR A 46 3.56 3.44 -12.82
C TYR A 46 4.09 4.00 -11.49
N TRP A 47 4.80 5.12 -11.52
CA TRP A 47 5.36 5.81 -10.35
C TRP A 47 4.29 6.32 -9.36
N GLN A 48 3.04 6.41 -9.78
CA GLN A 48 1.91 6.75 -8.91
C GLN A 48 1.47 5.58 -8.03
N TYR A 49 1.83 4.37 -8.41
CA TYR A 49 1.39 3.13 -7.75
C TYR A 49 2.53 2.35 -7.11
N PHE A 50 3.74 2.41 -7.67
CA PHE A 50 4.88 1.59 -7.27
C PHE A 50 6.01 2.42 -6.68
N SER A 51 6.65 1.89 -5.63
CA SER A 51 7.81 2.51 -5.01
C SER A 51 9.05 2.40 -5.90
N LYS A 52 10.07 3.20 -5.59
CA LYS A 52 11.37 3.10 -6.30
C LYS A 52 12.03 1.73 -6.12
N GLU A 53 11.83 1.10 -4.96
CA GLU A 53 12.37 -0.22 -4.66
C GLU A 53 11.77 -1.27 -5.60
N ALA A 54 10.45 -1.28 -5.76
CA ALA A 54 9.75 -2.18 -6.68
C ALA A 54 10.20 -2.02 -8.14
N LEU A 55 10.71 -0.85 -8.51
CA LEU A 55 11.08 -0.50 -9.89
C LEU A 55 12.59 -0.60 -10.16
N THR A 56 13.40 -0.97 -9.16
CA THR A 56 14.85 -1.04 -9.30
C THR A 56 15.24 -2.14 -10.31
N GLY A 57 15.97 -1.75 -11.36
CA GLY A 57 16.42 -2.68 -12.41
C GLY A 57 15.34 -3.10 -13.41
N ILE A 58 14.16 -2.49 -13.37
CA ILE A 58 13.03 -2.81 -14.25
C ILE A 58 12.98 -1.87 -15.45
N GLU A 59 12.90 -2.44 -16.66
CA GLU A 59 12.63 -1.70 -17.89
C GLU A 59 11.11 -1.58 -18.11
N VAL A 60 10.53 -0.44 -17.72
CA VAL A 60 9.06 -0.21 -17.71
C VAL A 60 8.42 -0.30 -19.10
N SER A 61 9.19 -0.04 -20.16
CA SER A 61 8.69 -0.08 -21.55
C SER A 61 8.49 -1.50 -22.09
N SER A 62 9.07 -2.51 -21.44
CA SER A 62 8.97 -3.89 -21.96
C SER A 62 7.55 -4.45 -21.77
N PRO A 63 7.03 -5.25 -22.73
CA PRO A 63 5.72 -5.89 -22.59
C PRO A 63 5.60 -6.78 -21.36
N THR A 64 6.67 -7.49 -20.99
CA THR A 64 6.70 -8.36 -19.81
C THR A 64 6.53 -7.54 -18.52
N THR A 65 7.25 -6.42 -18.42
CA THR A 65 7.13 -5.51 -17.27
C THR A 65 5.74 -4.89 -17.18
N LYS A 66 5.15 -4.47 -18.30
CA LYS A 66 3.77 -3.97 -18.29
C LYS A 66 2.79 -4.99 -17.72
N GLY A 67 2.92 -6.27 -18.11
CA GLY A 67 2.11 -7.35 -17.54
C GLY A 67 2.31 -7.51 -16.02
N GLN A 68 3.54 -7.39 -15.54
CA GLN A 68 3.83 -7.44 -14.09
C GLN A 68 3.25 -6.23 -13.35
N LEU A 69 3.35 -5.02 -13.92
CA LEU A 69 2.78 -3.81 -13.35
C LEU A 69 1.23 -3.81 -13.39
N LEU A 70 0.62 -4.65 -14.22
CA LEU A 70 -0.83 -4.85 -14.31
C LEU A 70 -1.27 -6.18 -13.69
N PHE A 71 -0.61 -6.62 -12.62
CA PHE A 71 -0.93 -7.88 -11.92
C PHE A 71 -2.41 -8.01 -11.54
N LYS A 72 -3.14 -6.91 -11.44
CA LYS A 72 -4.59 -6.90 -11.23
C LYS A 72 -5.37 -7.73 -12.24
N GLN A 73 -4.84 -7.90 -13.46
CA GLN A 73 -5.47 -8.68 -14.53
C GLN A 73 -5.48 -10.19 -14.23
N LEU A 74 -4.65 -10.65 -13.28
CA LEU A 74 -4.62 -12.05 -12.86
C LEU A 74 -5.82 -12.43 -11.98
N MET A 75 -6.52 -11.46 -11.37
CA MET A 75 -7.68 -11.72 -10.51
C MET A 75 -8.95 -11.16 -11.15
N ARG A 76 -9.91 -12.04 -11.43
CA ARG A 76 -11.20 -11.68 -12.02
C ARG A 76 -12.22 -11.20 -10.99
N SER A 77 -12.21 -11.80 -9.81
CA SER A 77 -13.15 -11.48 -8.75
C SER A 77 -12.50 -11.52 -7.37
N THR A 78 -12.91 -10.63 -6.49
CA THR A 78 -12.44 -10.55 -5.10
C THR A 78 -13.46 -11.19 -4.16
N SER A 79 -13.00 -12.01 -3.22
CA SER A 79 -13.80 -12.69 -2.20
C SER A 79 -13.65 -12.05 -0.82
N SER A 80 -12.42 -11.73 -0.40
CA SER A 80 -12.12 -11.09 0.89
C SER A 80 -10.85 -10.28 0.83
N VAL A 81 -10.73 -9.29 1.72
CA VAL A 81 -9.57 -8.40 1.82
C VAL A 81 -9.21 -8.19 3.28
N TYR A 82 -7.93 -8.20 3.58
CA TYR A 82 -7.37 -7.94 4.91
C TYR A 82 -6.23 -6.94 4.79
N GLU A 83 -6.17 -5.94 5.67
CA GLU A 83 -5.05 -5.00 5.72
C GLU A 83 -4.45 -4.91 7.12
N VAL A 84 -3.15 -4.62 7.19
CA VAL A 84 -2.42 -4.32 8.42
C VAL A 84 -1.47 -3.17 8.18
N HIS A 85 -1.33 -2.29 9.17
CA HIS A 85 -0.49 -1.11 9.12
C HIS A 85 0.61 -1.17 10.15
N PHE A 86 1.79 -0.71 9.76
CA PHE A 86 2.96 -0.45 10.59
C PHE A 86 3.35 1.04 10.42
N ASN A 87 4.46 1.46 11.01
CA ASN A 87 4.84 2.88 10.97
C ASN A 87 5.17 3.38 9.56
N ASP A 88 5.96 2.61 8.81
CA ASP A 88 6.56 2.97 7.52
C ASP A 88 6.17 2.03 6.37
N TYR A 89 5.38 1.00 6.66
CA TYR A 89 4.85 0.08 5.68
C TYR A 89 3.49 -0.48 6.09
N GLY A 90 2.82 -1.15 5.16
CA GLY A 90 1.60 -1.89 5.43
C GLY A 90 1.40 -3.01 4.43
N CYS A 91 0.54 -3.97 4.75
CA CYS A 91 0.29 -5.12 3.90
C CYS A 91 -1.20 -5.32 3.66
N LEU A 92 -1.51 -5.69 2.44
CA LEU A 92 -2.87 -5.99 1.97
C LEU A 92 -2.87 -7.41 1.39
N SER A 93 -3.74 -8.28 1.91
CA SER A 93 -4.02 -9.57 1.28
C SER A 93 -5.39 -9.52 0.63
N VAL A 94 -5.43 -9.82 -0.67
CA VAL A 94 -6.65 -9.85 -1.47
C VAL A 94 -6.86 -11.27 -1.95
N ASN A 95 -7.91 -11.92 -1.47
CA ASN A 95 -8.32 -13.27 -1.88
C ASN A 95 -9.36 -13.18 -2.98
N GLY A 96 -9.28 -14.06 -3.96
CA GLY A 96 -10.22 -14.04 -5.07
C GLY A 96 -10.07 -15.23 -6.01
N LYS A 97 -10.54 -15.05 -7.24
CA LYS A 97 -10.44 -16.04 -8.30
C LYS A 97 -9.83 -15.44 -9.56
N ASP A 98 -9.04 -16.24 -10.24
CA ASP A 98 -8.51 -15.91 -11.55
C ASP A 98 -9.55 -16.08 -12.68
N SER A 99 -9.13 -15.99 -13.93
CA SER A 99 -9.99 -16.16 -15.11
C SER A 99 -10.51 -17.60 -15.30
N ASN A 100 -9.89 -18.59 -14.66
CA ASN A 100 -10.26 -20.01 -14.72
C ASN A 100 -11.10 -20.44 -13.50
N ASP A 101 -11.53 -19.49 -12.65
CA ASP A 101 -12.19 -19.74 -11.36
C ASP A 101 -11.29 -20.42 -10.31
N GLU A 102 -9.96 -20.41 -10.51
CA GLU A 102 -9.00 -20.94 -9.55
C GLU A 102 -8.73 -19.94 -8.42
N PRO A 103 -8.63 -20.43 -7.17
CA PRO A 103 -8.39 -19.57 -6.01
C PRO A 103 -7.00 -18.93 -6.06
N ILE A 104 -6.94 -17.62 -5.91
CA ILE A 104 -5.72 -16.82 -5.97
C ILE A 104 -5.69 -15.79 -4.83
N THR A 105 -4.51 -15.54 -4.27
CA THR A 105 -4.27 -14.47 -3.30
C THR A 105 -3.18 -13.54 -3.80
N PHE A 106 -3.41 -12.24 -3.71
CA PHE A 106 -2.36 -11.23 -3.81
C PHE A 106 -1.96 -10.80 -2.39
N ASN A 107 -0.70 -10.97 -2.04
CA ASN A 107 -0.11 -10.35 -0.87
C ASN A 107 0.72 -9.16 -1.33
N ILE A 108 0.28 -7.96 -0.99
CA ILE A 108 0.83 -6.71 -1.47
C ILE A 108 1.41 -5.96 -0.28
N GLU A 109 2.69 -5.60 -0.36
CA GLU A 109 3.35 -4.75 0.60
C GLU A 109 3.47 -3.34 0.06
N TYR A 110 3.18 -2.37 0.91
CA TYR A 110 3.25 -0.94 0.61
C TYR A 110 4.30 -0.28 1.48
N GLU A 111 5.14 0.53 0.88
CA GLU A 111 5.94 1.55 1.55
C GLU A 111 5.04 2.76 1.84
N ILE A 112 5.07 3.28 3.07
CA ILE A 112 4.24 4.41 3.50
C ILE A 112 5.16 5.59 3.82
N ASP A 113 5.05 6.66 3.02
CA ASP A 113 5.76 7.92 3.25
C ASP A 113 4.77 9.10 3.13
N ASN A 114 4.79 9.99 4.13
CA ASN A 114 4.01 11.23 4.15
C ASN A 114 2.54 11.09 3.71
N SER A 115 1.84 10.06 4.16
CA SER A 115 0.44 9.76 3.83
C SER A 115 0.22 9.21 2.41
N GLN A 116 1.28 8.86 1.69
CA GLN A 116 1.21 8.12 0.44
C GLN A 116 1.63 6.67 0.68
N ALA A 117 0.89 5.71 0.12
CA ALA A 117 1.26 4.31 0.11
C ALA A 117 1.56 3.87 -1.33
N LEU A 118 2.77 3.34 -1.55
CA LEU A 118 3.22 2.84 -2.85
C LEU A 118 3.58 1.36 -2.74
N ILE A 119 3.19 0.57 -3.73
CA ILE A 119 3.47 -0.87 -3.79
C ILE A 119 4.99 -1.08 -3.86
N SER A 120 5.54 -1.78 -2.87
CA SER A 120 6.96 -2.15 -2.84
C SER A 120 7.20 -3.61 -3.23
N HIS A 121 6.31 -4.52 -2.82
CA HIS A 121 6.41 -5.95 -3.15
C HIS A 121 5.04 -6.53 -3.42
N ILE A 122 5.01 -7.53 -4.29
CA ILE A 122 3.81 -8.30 -4.61
C ILE A 122 4.19 -9.78 -4.66
N ASP A 123 3.42 -10.59 -3.98
CA ASP A 123 3.44 -12.04 -4.10
C ASP A 123 2.07 -12.55 -4.53
N VAL A 124 2.07 -13.43 -5.51
CA VAL A 124 0.86 -14.02 -6.10
C VAL A 124 0.84 -15.51 -5.79
N GLN A 125 -0.11 -15.93 -4.97
CA GLN A 125 -0.26 -17.32 -4.53
C GLN A 125 -1.48 -17.98 -5.17
N LEU A 126 -1.27 -19.12 -5.82
CA LEU A 126 -2.34 -20.00 -6.28
C LEU A 126 -2.65 -21.02 -5.20
N HIS A 127 -3.91 -21.33 -5.00
CA HIS A 127 -4.39 -22.28 -3.99
C HIS A 127 -5.17 -23.43 -4.64
N ASN A 128 -5.19 -24.59 -3.97
CA ASN A 128 -6.02 -25.71 -4.43
C ASN A 128 -7.50 -25.53 -4.07
N SER A 129 -7.78 -24.69 -3.08
CA SER A 129 -9.15 -24.37 -2.66
C SER A 129 -9.22 -23.05 -1.90
N GLU A 130 -10.40 -22.45 -1.82
CA GLU A 130 -10.66 -21.24 -1.04
C GLU A 130 -10.45 -21.44 0.48
N LYS A 131 -10.39 -22.68 0.97
CA LYS A 131 -10.10 -22.98 2.38
C LYS A 131 -8.66 -22.66 2.77
N GLU A 132 -7.77 -22.50 1.78
CA GLU A 132 -6.36 -22.15 1.97
C GLU A 132 -6.14 -20.63 1.99
N PHE A 133 -7.18 -19.83 1.75
CA PHE A 133 -7.08 -18.39 1.80
C PHE A 133 -6.60 -17.90 3.17
N PRO A 134 -5.63 -16.96 3.22
CA PRO A 134 -5.29 -16.29 4.46
C PRO A 134 -6.52 -15.58 5.04
N THR A 135 -6.66 -15.62 6.36
CA THR A 135 -7.72 -14.95 7.12
C THR A 135 -7.26 -13.68 7.80
N LYS A 136 -6.06 -13.22 7.46
CA LYS A 136 -5.44 -11.96 7.88
C LYS A 136 -4.47 -11.47 6.82
N ALA A 137 -4.09 -10.21 6.88
CA ALA A 137 -3.05 -9.70 6.00
C ALA A 137 -1.70 -10.38 6.26
N THR A 138 -0.99 -10.72 5.18
CA THR A 138 0.33 -11.34 5.20
C THR A 138 1.31 -10.44 4.43
N CYS A 139 2.45 -10.15 5.04
CA CYS A 139 3.48 -9.32 4.42
C CYS A 139 4.46 -10.19 3.62
N PRO A 140 4.73 -9.89 2.34
CA PRO A 140 5.75 -10.57 1.55
C PRO A 140 7.11 -10.67 2.26
N ARG A 141 7.57 -9.60 2.90
CA ARG A 141 8.85 -9.60 3.67
C ARG A 141 8.96 -10.65 4.76
N ASP A 142 7.84 -11.16 5.29
CA ASP A 142 7.85 -12.10 6.40
C ASP A 142 8.26 -13.52 5.96
N TYR A 143 8.18 -13.82 4.65
CA TYR A 143 8.48 -15.16 4.11
C TYR A 143 9.29 -15.17 2.80
N MET A 144 9.40 -14.05 2.10
CA MET A 144 10.28 -13.93 0.93
C MET A 144 11.71 -13.63 1.41
N VAL A 145 12.68 -14.37 0.89
CA VAL A 145 14.12 -14.10 1.10
C VAL A 145 14.60 -13.30 -0.12
N PHE A 146 15.01 -12.07 0.11
CA PHE A 146 15.57 -11.17 -0.91
C PHE A 146 17.08 -11.24 -0.94
#